data_a50e1b9844fbd4cdb71feab17a8e8450
#
_entry.id   a50e1b9844fbd4cdb71feab17a8e8450
#
_cell.length_a   1.000
_cell.length_b   1.000
_cell.length_c   1.000
_cell.angle_alpha   90.00
_cell.angle_beta   90.00
_cell.angle_gamma   90.00
#
_symmetry.space_group_name_H-M   'P 1'
#
loop_
_entity.id
_entity.type
_entity.pdbx_description
1 polymer ?
#
loop_
_entity_poly.entity_id
_entity_poly.type
_entity_poly.pdbx_seq_one_letter_code
_entity_poly.pdbx_strand_id
1 'polypeptide(L)'
;MIGGIVFVIVFILFLLLSLAGISIPPGDMIIRQFFPEILQTDYASLVEGIINGVIFGIVVWVIFSIVKMVYDRSQGPKEVIVKIENEPISVSEPSSATILEIEGIGLEYSKKLNNANIRTTNELLDAGGTKQGRKELAEKTGISETIILEWVNMADLFRIKGIAEEYSDLLKEAGVSTVVELSRRNPENLYETLVGVNETKKRVQRPPSLGQIKNWIEQAKTLDRKVDY
;
A
#
# COMPACT_ATOMS: atom_id res chain seq x y z
N MET A 1 -10.37 12.00 6.67
CA MET A 1 -11.28 13.06 7.17
C MET A 1 -11.54 13.02 8.67
N ILE A 2 -11.77 11.85 9.30
CA ILE A 2 -12.11 11.72 10.73
C ILE A 2 -11.03 12.31 11.67
N GLY A 3 -9.74 12.09 11.40
CA GLY A 3 -8.64 12.60 12.24
C GLY A 3 -8.57 14.13 12.33
N GLY A 4 -8.89 14.83 11.24
CA GLY A 4 -8.97 16.30 11.25
C GLY A 4 -10.13 16.82 12.08
N ILE A 5 -11.27 16.13 12.07
CA ILE A 5 -12.44 16.49 12.89
C ILE A 5 -12.10 16.33 14.38
N VAL A 6 -11.44 15.22 14.75
CA VAL A 6 -11.01 14.97 16.14
C VAL A 6 -10.04 16.06 16.60
N PHE A 7 -9.06 16.43 15.77
CA PHE A 7 -8.15 17.53 16.09
C PHE A 7 -8.91 18.84 16.38
N VAL A 8 -9.85 19.22 15.53
CA VAL A 8 -10.63 20.47 15.69
C VAL A 8 -11.46 20.45 16.98
N ILE A 9 -12.10 19.32 17.30
CA ILE A 9 -12.89 19.18 18.54
C ILE A 9 -11.99 19.34 19.76
N VAL A 10 -10.83 18.69 19.79
CA VAL A 10 -9.88 18.80 20.92
C VAL A 10 -9.33 20.21 21.04
N PHE A 11 -8.97 20.84 19.92
CA PHE A 11 -8.51 22.22 19.89
C PHE A 11 -9.54 23.18 20.49
N ILE A 12 -10.81 23.11 20.05
CA ILE A 12 -11.90 23.97 20.55
C ILE A 12 -12.14 23.71 22.04
N LEU A 13 -12.11 22.46 22.48
CA LEU A 13 -12.28 22.11 23.90
C LEU A 13 -11.24 22.79 24.78
N PHE A 14 -9.96 22.70 24.45
CA PHE A 14 -8.88 23.31 25.24
C PHE A 14 -8.91 24.83 25.18
N LEU A 15 -9.30 25.41 24.05
CA LEU A 15 -9.50 26.84 23.95
C LEU A 15 -10.61 27.32 24.89
N LEU A 16 -11.75 26.62 24.92
CA LEU A 16 -12.88 26.99 25.80
C LEU A 16 -12.53 26.83 27.29
N LEU A 17 -11.78 25.76 27.66
CA LEU A 17 -11.35 25.55 29.04
C LEU A 17 -10.42 26.68 29.50
N SER A 18 -9.50 27.13 28.66
CA SER A 18 -8.60 28.23 28.97
C SER A 18 -9.33 29.57 29.09
N LEU A 19 -10.29 29.85 28.19
CA LEU A 19 -11.14 31.06 28.27
C LEU A 19 -12.03 31.04 29.53
N ALA A 20 -12.38 29.87 30.07
CA ALA A 20 -13.09 29.74 31.34
C ALA A 20 -12.17 29.90 32.57
N GLY A 21 -10.90 30.25 32.38
CA GLY A 21 -9.95 30.49 33.45
C GLY A 21 -9.32 29.18 34.02
N ILE A 22 -9.48 28.04 33.33
CA ILE A 22 -8.89 26.78 33.74
C ILE A 22 -7.52 26.67 33.10
N SER A 23 -6.46 26.91 33.88
CA SER A 23 -5.08 26.79 33.42
C SER A 23 -4.66 25.31 33.40
N ILE A 24 -4.21 24.83 32.24
CA ILE A 24 -3.82 23.43 32.02
C ILE A 24 -2.42 23.40 31.42
N PRO A 25 -1.46 22.62 32.04
CA PRO A 25 -0.18 22.41 31.39
C PRO A 25 -0.35 21.67 30.04
N PRO A 26 0.53 21.91 29.03
CA PRO A 26 1.79 22.64 29.11
C PRO A 26 1.72 24.13 28.72
N GLY A 27 0.56 24.67 28.31
CA GLY A 27 0.44 26.02 27.76
C GLY A 27 0.90 27.10 28.75
N ASP A 28 0.42 27.05 29.98
CA ASP A 28 0.84 27.93 31.08
C ASP A 28 2.36 27.88 31.30
N MET A 29 2.97 26.70 31.36
CA MET A 29 4.40 26.52 31.53
C MET A 29 5.21 27.13 30.37
N ILE A 30 4.74 26.97 29.15
CA ILE A 30 5.39 27.52 27.96
C ILE A 30 5.35 29.04 27.97
N ILE A 31 4.18 29.62 28.29
CA ILE A 31 4.06 31.07 28.37
C ILE A 31 4.98 31.63 29.46
N ARG A 32 5.00 31.06 30.67
CA ARG A 32 5.87 31.49 31.77
C ARG A 32 7.33 31.46 31.40
N GLN A 33 7.77 30.44 30.65
CA GLN A 33 9.17 30.24 30.33
C GLN A 33 9.63 31.07 29.13
N PHE A 34 8.82 31.19 28.07
CA PHE A 34 9.23 31.80 26.80
C PHE A 34 8.62 33.17 26.52
N PHE A 35 7.47 33.46 27.12
CA PHE A 35 6.71 34.67 26.86
C PHE A 35 6.10 35.30 28.12
N PRO A 36 6.90 35.57 29.17
CA PRO A 36 6.39 36.01 30.46
C PRO A 36 5.62 37.32 30.37
N GLU A 37 5.86 38.17 29.35
CA GLU A 37 5.18 39.44 29.13
C GLU A 37 3.69 39.25 28.77
N ILE A 38 3.33 38.14 28.15
CA ILE A 38 1.96 37.79 27.79
C ILE A 38 1.10 37.61 29.04
N LEU A 39 1.65 37.13 30.14
CA LEU A 39 0.91 36.92 31.39
C LEU A 39 0.33 38.22 32.02
N GLN A 40 0.85 39.36 31.63
CA GLN A 40 0.38 40.66 32.09
C GLN A 40 -0.70 41.24 31.17
N THR A 41 -1.11 40.56 30.16
CA THR A 41 -2.10 41.01 29.17
C THR A 41 -3.44 40.29 29.35
N ASP A 42 -4.52 40.95 28.94
CA ASP A 42 -5.88 40.36 28.91
C ASP A 42 -5.99 39.18 27.97
N TYR A 43 -4.98 38.95 27.13
CA TYR A 43 -4.92 37.84 26.16
C TYR A 43 -4.21 36.59 26.65
N ALA A 44 -3.71 36.58 27.88
CA ALA A 44 -2.91 35.45 28.42
C ALA A 44 -3.67 34.12 28.34
N SER A 45 -4.92 34.07 28.75
CA SER A 45 -5.76 32.87 28.71
C SER A 45 -6.07 32.43 27.27
N LEU A 46 -6.22 33.37 26.35
CA LEU A 46 -6.44 33.05 24.93
C LEU A 46 -5.20 32.39 24.33
N VAL A 47 -4.02 32.93 24.57
CA VAL A 47 -2.74 32.39 24.08
C VAL A 47 -2.48 31.01 24.68
N GLU A 48 -2.71 30.83 25.98
CA GLU A 48 -2.62 29.53 26.64
C GLU A 48 -3.55 28.49 26.00
N GLY A 49 -4.80 28.86 25.75
CA GLY A 49 -5.77 27.98 25.10
C GLY A 49 -5.37 27.57 23.69
N ILE A 50 -4.80 28.48 22.92
CA ILE A 50 -4.28 28.19 21.57
C ILE A 50 -3.12 27.19 21.65
N ILE A 51 -2.13 27.42 22.54
CA ILE A 51 -0.98 26.54 22.70
C ILE A 51 -1.43 25.14 23.13
N ASN A 52 -2.27 25.04 24.14
CA ASN A 52 -2.83 23.77 24.60
C ASN A 52 -3.64 23.07 23.52
N GLY A 53 -4.50 23.79 22.81
CA GLY A 53 -5.32 23.26 21.72
C GLY A 53 -4.48 22.64 20.60
N VAL A 54 -3.38 23.30 20.22
CA VAL A 54 -2.45 22.78 19.20
C VAL A 54 -1.73 21.54 19.70
N ILE A 55 -1.13 21.59 20.90
CA ILE A 55 -0.34 20.48 21.45
C ILE A 55 -1.22 19.24 21.64
N PHE A 56 -2.32 19.37 22.37
CA PHE A 56 -3.21 18.24 22.62
C PHE A 56 -3.91 17.77 21.37
N GLY A 57 -4.25 18.66 20.42
CA GLY A 57 -4.78 18.31 19.13
C GLY A 57 -3.80 17.42 18.34
N ILE A 58 -2.52 17.76 18.31
CA ILE A 58 -1.47 16.95 17.66
C ILE A 58 -1.34 15.59 18.36
N VAL A 59 -1.24 15.57 19.71
CA VAL A 59 -1.10 14.33 20.47
C VAL A 59 -2.27 13.38 20.19
N VAL A 60 -3.50 13.86 20.26
CA VAL A 60 -4.71 13.03 19.97
C VAL A 60 -4.72 12.59 18.53
N TRP A 61 -4.34 13.44 17.58
CA TRP A 61 -4.24 13.06 16.18
C TRP A 61 -3.20 11.97 15.92
N VAL A 62 -2.03 12.04 16.57
CA VAL A 62 -0.98 11.00 16.49
C VAL A 62 -1.47 9.69 17.08
N ILE A 63 -2.07 9.72 18.27
CA ILE A 63 -2.65 8.54 18.91
C ILE A 63 -3.72 7.90 18.01
N PHE A 64 -4.64 8.72 17.49
CA PHE A 64 -5.67 8.25 16.57
C PHE A 64 -5.07 7.61 15.31
N SER A 65 -4.02 8.22 14.74
CA SER A 65 -3.34 7.71 13.55
C SER A 65 -2.66 6.37 13.83
N ILE A 66 -2.02 6.23 14.99
CA ILE A 66 -1.40 4.95 15.42
C ILE A 66 -2.47 3.89 15.65
N VAL A 67 -3.53 4.22 16.40
CA VAL A 67 -4.65 3.28 16.65
C VAL A 67 -5.30 2.84 15.34
N LYS A 68 -5.53 3.79 14.44
CA LYS A 68 -6.08 3.49 13.11
C LYS A 68 -5.14 2.58 12.32
N MET A 69 -3.84 2.87 12.30
CA MET A 69 -2.84 2.03 11.62
C MET A 69 -2.81 0.61 12.19
N VAL A 70 -2.85 0.46 13.52
CA VAL A 70 -2.91 -0.85 14.19
C VAL A 70 -4.23 -1.55 13.91
N TYR A 71 -5.36 -0.83 13.97
CA TYR A 71 -6.69 -1.35 13.66
C TYR A 71 -6.79 -1.81 12.19
N ASP A 72 -6.34 -0.98 11.23
CA ASP A 72 -6.34 -1.33 9.81
C ASP A 72 -5.44 -2.55 9.53
N ARG A 73 -4.34 -2.69 10.29
CA ARG A 73 -3.43 -3.85 10.21
C ARG A 73 -4.00 -5.11 10.87
N SER A 74 -4.86 -4.98 11.89
CA SER A 74 -5.51 -6.12 12.58
C SER A 74 -6.74 -6.63 11.85
N GLN A 75 -7.34 -5.76 11.05
CA GLN A 75 -8.50 -6.08 10.24
C GLN A 75 -8.03 -6.73 8.96
N GLY A 76 -7.39 -7.71 8.72
CA GLY A 76 -7.06 -8.31 7.42
C GLY A 76 -7.81 -7.71 6.19
N PRO A 77 -7.55 -7.99 4.98
CA PRO A 77 -8.21 -7.35 3.85
C PRO A 77 -9.73 -7.40 4.04
N LYS A 78 -10.35 -6.23 4.19
CA LYS A 78 -11.81 -6.13 4.31
C LYS A 78 -12.42 -6.65 3.03
N GLU A 79 -13.13 -7.76 3.12
CA GLU A 79 -14.10 -8.13 2.09
C GLU A 79 -15.06 -6.96 1.92
N VAL A 80 -14.92 -6.26 0.81
CA VAL A 80 -15.90 -5.25 0.40
C VAL A 80 -17.12 -6.03 -0.08
N ILE A 81 -18.09 -6.25 0.81
CA ILE A 81 -19.42 -6.71 0.44
C ILE A 81 -20.07 -5.54 -0.32
N VAL A 82 -19.83 -5.47 -1.61
CA VAL A 82 -20.65 -4.67 -2.52
C VAL A 82 -21.97 -5.40 -2.63
N LYS A 83 -23.03 -4.81 -2.05
CA LYS A 83 -24.40 -5.21 -2.33
C LYS A 83 -24.66 -4.98 -3.83
N ILE A 84 -24.50 -6.00 -4.63
CA ILE A 84 -24.94 -6.00 -6.02
C ILE A 84 -26.32 -6.65 -6.02
N GLU A 85 -27.31 -5.82 -6.33
CA GLU A 85 -28.67 -6.22 -6.64
C GLU A 85 -28.65 -6.90 -8.03
N ASN A 86 -28.90 -8.22 -8.05
CA ASN A 86 -29.31 -9.03 -9.20
C ASN A 86 -28.56 -8.92 -10.53
N GLU A 87 -27.36 -9.54 -10.61
CA GLU A 87 -26.88 -10.17 -11.82
C GLU A 87 -26.34 -11.59 -11.52
N PRO A 88 -26.41 -12.56 -12.47
CA PRO A 88 -26.14 -13.96 -12.17
C PRO A 88 -24.69 -14.18 -11.77
N ILE A 89 -24.52 -14.94 -10.68
CA ILE A 89 -23.24 -15.31 -10.06
C ILE A 89 -22.32 -15.95 -11.10
N SER A 90 -21.36 -15.20 -11.61
CA SER A 90 -20.18 -15.77 -12.23
C SER A 90 -19.25 -16.26 -11.12
N VAL A 91 -18.80 -17.50 -11.23
CA VAL A 91 -17.86 -18.19 -10.35
C VAL A 91 -16.70 -17.24 -10.00
N SER A 92 -16.47 -16.99 -8.71
CA SER A 92 -15.42 -16.12 -8.22
C SER A 92 -14.05 -16.59 -8.69
N GLU A 93 -13.48 -15.86 -9.66
CA GLU A 93 -12.07 -15.90 -9.98
C GLU A 93 -11.24 -15.59 -8.71
N PRO A 94 -10.05 -16.18 -8.53
CA PRO A 94 -9.17 -15.87 -7.40
C PRO A 94 -8.95 -14.35 -7.34
N SER A 95 -9.04 -13.77 -6.15
CA SER A 95 -8.99 -12.33 -5.89
C SER A 95 -7.83 -11.67 -6.63
N SER A 96 -8.15 -10.94 -7.69
CA SER A 96 -7.17 -10.19 -8.45
C SER A 96 -6.63 -9.03 -7.62
N ALA A 97 -5.32 -8.94 -7.47
CA ALA A 97 -4.65 -7.84 -6.82
C ALA A 97 -4.84 -6.52 -7.60
N THR A 98 -4.74 -5.38 -6.95
CA THR A 98 -4.77 -4.09 -7.64
C THR A 98 -3.46 -3.85 -8.39
N ILE A 99 -3.49 -3.08 -9.48
CA ILE A 99 -2.25 -2.74 -10.22
C ILE A 99 -1.26 -1.94 -9.36
N LEU A 100 -1.70 -1.29 -8.28
CA LEU A 100 -0.84 -0.56 -7.36
C LEU A 100 0.06 -1.47 -6.52
N GLU A 101 -0.23 -2.77 -6.47
CA GLU A 101 0.61 -3.78 -5.83
C GLU A 101 1.78 -4.23 -6.72
N ILE A 102 1.84 -3.78 -7.96
CA ILE A 102 2.98 -4.04 -8.86
C ILE A 102 4.02 -2.95 -8.64
N GLU A 103 5.25 -3.35 -8.27
CA GLU A 103 6.35 -2.40 -8.10
C GLU A 103 6.60 -1.60 -9.39
N GLY A 104 6.78 -0.29 -9.23
CA GLY A 104 6.94 0.64 -10.34
C GLY A 104 5.64 1.25 -10.85
N ILE A 105 4.46 0.76 -10.46
CA ILE A 105 3.18 1.40 -10.77
C ILE A 105 2.80 2.38 -9.66
N GLY A 106 3.34 3.60 -9.76
CA GLY A 106 2.92 4.71 -8.89
C GLY A 106 1.61 5.36 -9.34
N LEU A 107 1.17 6.39 -8.61
CA LEU A 107 -0.10 7.08 -8.86
C LEU A 107 -0.24 7.64 -10.29
N GLU A 108 0.85 8.05 -10.92
CA GLU A 108 0.81 8.59 -12.29
C GLU A 108 0.51 7.47 -13.31
N TYR A 109 1.23 6.36 -13.24
CA TYR A 109 1.03 5.24 -14.13
C TYR A 109 -0.31 4.54 -13.88
N SER A 110 -0.74 4.42 -12.63
CA SER A 110 -2.05 3.85 -12.32
C SER A 110 -3.20 4.68 -12.91
N LYS A 111 -3.10 6.01 -12.94
CA LYS A 111 -4.10 6.87 -13.61
C LYS A 111 -4.15 6.59 -15.11
N LYS A 112 -2.99 6.46 -15.78
CA LYS A 112 -2.92 6.16 -17.21
C LYS A 112 -3.53 4.79 -17.53
N LEU A 113 -3.20 3.77 -16.71
CA LEU A 113 -3.76 2.42 -16.85
C LEU A 113 -5.28 2.40 -16.57
N ASN A 114 -5.74 3.08 -15.52
CA ASN A 114 -7.17 3.21 -15.19
C ASN A 114 -7.97 3.86 -16.33
N ASN A 115 -7.40 4.87 -17.01
CA ASN A 115 -8.03 5.49 -18.19
C ASN A 115 -8.13 4.52 -19.38
N ALA A 116 -7.27 3.49 -19.41
CA ALA A 116 -7.33 2.38 -20.37
C ALA A 116 -8.18 1.19 -19.86
N ASN A 117 -8.93 1.37 -18.75
CA ASN A 117 -9.74 0.36 -18.07
C ASN A 117 -8.92 -0.80 -17.46
N ILE A 118 -7.68 -0.56 -17.08
CA ILE A 118 -6.83 -1.52 -16.39
C ILE A 118 -6.69 -1.09 -14.93
N ARG A 119 -7.25 -1.87 -13.99
CA ARG A 119 -7.29 -1.59 -12.55
C ARG A 119 -6.70 -2.71 -11.70
N THR A 120 -6.66 -3.92 -12.26
CA THR A 120 -6.25 -5.15 -11.59
C THR A 120 -5.11 -5.83 -12.33
N THR A 121 -4.37 -6.68 -11.63
CA THR A 121 -3.28 -7.48 -12.22
C THR A 121 -3.80 -8.41 -13.31
N ASN A 122 -5.00 -8.97 -13.16
CA ASN A 122 -5.62 -9.82 -14.18
C ASN A 122 -5.96 -9.03 -15.44
N GLU A 123 -6.59 -7.85 -15.31
CA GLU A 123 -6.89 -6.99 -16.46
C GLU A 123 -5.61 -6.56 -17.20
N LEU A 124 -4.53 -6.28 -16.45
CA LEU A 124 -3.24 -5.97 -17.06
C LEU A 124 -2.65 -7.15 -17.81
N LEU A 125 -2.71 -8.34 -17.22
CA LEU A 125 -2.23 -9.58 -17.83
C LEU A 125 -3.04 -9.95 -19.09
N ASP A 126 -4.37 -9.84 -19.04
CA ASP A 126 -5.23 -10.15 -20.16
C ASP A 126 -5.03 -9.16 -21.32
N ALA A 127 -4.87 -7.86 -21.03
CA ALA A 127 -4.64 -6.84 -22.04
C ALA A 127 -3.22 -6.84 -22.60
N GLY A 128 -2.20 -7.10 -21.77
CA GLY A 128 -0.78 -6.97 -22.12
C GLY A 128 -0.05 -8.30 -22.34
N GLY A 129 -0.69 -9.44 -22.14
CA GLY A 129 -0.07 -10.76 -22.24
C GLY A 129 0.52 -11.04 -23.62
N THR A 130 -0.09 -10.56 -24.69
CA THR A 130 0.41 -10.70 -26.06
C THR A 130 1.28 -9.49 -26.46
N LYS A 131 2.20 -9.69 -27.41
CA LYS A 131 3.00 -8.60 -27.97
C LYS A 131 2.12 -7.50 -28.58
N GLN A 132 1.05 -7.87 -29.29
CA GLN A 132 0.11 -6.94 -29.89
C GLN A 132 -0.63 -6.13 -28.80
N GLY A 133 -1.11 -6.81 -27.73
CA GLY A 133 -1.79 -6.14 -26.62
C GLY A 133 -0.89 -5.12 -25.91
N ARG A 134 0.39 -5.41 -25.71
CA ARG A 134 1.35 -4.46 -25.14
C ARG A 134 1.53 -3.22 -26.02
N LYS A 135 1.62 -3.41 -27.32
CA LYS A 135 1.69 -2.30 -28.28
C LYS A 135 0.45 -1.40 -28.20
N GLU A 136 -0.74 -2.00 -28.19
CA GLU A 136 -2.01 -1.26 -28.07
C GLU A 136 -2.11 -0.51 -26.74
N LEU A 137 -1.67 -1.13 -25.62
CA LEU A 137 -1.60 -0.45 -24.34
C LEU A 137 -0.60 0.70 -24.34
N ALA A 138 0.56 0.54 -24.98
CA ALA A 138 1.56 1.60 -25.10
C ALA A 138 0.99 2.80 -25.88
N GLU A 139 0.31 2.55 -26.97
CA GLU A 139 -0.36 3.59 -27.78
C GLU A 139 -1.45 4.34 -26.99
N LYS A 140 -2.27 3.60 -26.21
CA LYS A 140 -3.36 4.18 -25.41
C LYS A 140 -2.89 4.96 -24.18
N THR A 141 -1.82 4.50 -23.54
CA THR A 141 -1.39 5.02 -22.23
C THR A 141 -0.19 5.96 -22.32
N GLY A 142 0.56 5.92 -23.44
CA GLY A 142 1.85 6.60 -23.56
C GLY A 142 2.95 6.00 -22.67
N ILE A 143 2.78 4.74 -22.23
CA ILE A 143 3.77 3.98 -21.46
C ILE A 143 4.54 3.09 -22.43
N SER A 144 5.87 2.98 -22.29
CA SER A 144 6.66 2.14 -23.20
C SER A 144 6.29 0.66 -23.08
N GLU A 145 6.33 -0.07 -24.20
CA GLU A 145 6.08 -1.51 -24.25
C GLU A 145 6.99 -2.31 -23.30
N THR A 146 8.23 -1.86 -23.11
CA THR A 146 9.19 -2.49 -22.20
C THR A 146 8.72 -2.42 -20.74
N ILE A 147 8.25 -1.25 -20.30
CA ILE A 147 7.72 -1.06 -18.95
C ILE A 147 6.43 -1.88 -18.77
N ILE A 148 5.54 -1.87 -19.75
CA ILE A 148 4.31 -2.67 -19.72
C ILE A 148 4.65 -4.16 -19.61
N LEU A 149 5.64 -4.66 -20.39
CA LEU A 149 6.07 -6.05 -20.31
C LEU A 149 6.60 -6.43 -18.92
N GLU A 150 7.37 -5.55 -18.28
CA GLU A 150 7.83 -5.78 -16.91
C GLU A 150 6.66 -5.99 -15.94
N TRP A 151 5.67 -5.11 -15.99
CA TRP A 151 4.48 -5.19 -15.14
C TRP A 151 3.59 -6.39 -15.46
N VAL A 152 3.44 -6.74 -16.74
CA VAL A 152 2.71 -7.94 -17.18
C VAL A 152 3.38 -9.21 -16.66
N ASN A 153 4.71 -9.27 -16.67
CA ASN A 153 5.46 -10.38 -16.10
C ASN A 153 5.22 -10.50 -14.57
N MET A 154 5.23 -9.39 -13.86
CA MET A 154 4.91 -9.39 -12.42
C MET A 154 3.46 -9.81 -12.18
N ALA A 155 2.52 -9.32 -12.98
CA ALA A 155 1.10 -9.72 -12.92
C ALA A 155 0.91 -11.23 -13.16
N ASP A 156 1.72 -11.85 -14.04
CA ASP A 156 1.71 -13.29 -14.26
C ASP A 156 2.11 -14.07 -13.00
N LEU A 157 3.13 -13.60 -12.27
CA LEU A 157 3.55 -14.20 -11.00
C LEU A 157 2.51 -14.06 -9.89
N PHE A 158 1.70 -12.99 -9.88
CA PHE A 158 0.61 -12.80 -8.91
C PHE A 158 -0.50 -13.87 -9.02
N ARG A 159 -0.55 -14.64 -10.09
CA ARG A 159 -1.45 -15.81 -10.23
C ARG A 159 -1.10 -16.95 -9.28
N ILE A 160 0.11 -16.96 -8.72
CA ILE A 160 0.57 -17.96 -7.76
C ILE A 160 0.15 -17.53 -6.35
N LYS A 161 -0.66 -18.32 -5.67
CA LYS A 161 -1.07 -18.02 -4.31
C LYS A 161 0.15 -17.97 -3.37
N GLY A 162 0.32 -16.82 -2.71
CA GLY A 162 1.43 -16.56 -1.80
C GLY A 162 2.58 -15.78 -2.44
N ILE A 163 2.48 -15.42 -3.72
CA ILE A 163 3.35 -14.44 -4.37
C ILE A 163 2.56 -13.12 -4.46
N ALA A 164 3.07 -12.09 -3.80
CA ALA A 164 2.60 -10.72 -3.84
C ALA A 164 3.78 -9.81 -4.19
N GLU A 165 3.61 -8.48 -4.07
CA GLU A 165 4.59 -7.46 -4.43
C GLU A 165 6.03 -7.84 -4.06
N GLU A 166 6.31 -8.06 -2.77
CA GLU A 166 7.66 -8.31 -2.24
C GLU A 166 8.31 -9.57 -2.85
N TYR A 167 7.55 -10.66 -2.98
CA TYR A 167 8.09 -11.92 -3.52
C TYR A 167 8.20 -11.91 -5.04
N SER A 168 7.32 -11.20 -5.76
CA SER A 168 7.43 -11.07 -7.21
C SER A 168 8.69 -10.30 -7.60
N ASP A 169 9.03 -9.23 -6.86
CA ASP A 169 10.25 -8.46 -7.06
C ASP A 169 11.50 -9.28 -6.73
N LEU A 170 11.49 -10.02 -5.62
CA LEU A 170 12.60 -10.91 -5.26
C LEU A 170 12.82 -12.01 -6.33
N LEU A 171 11.75 -12.59 -6.88
CA LEU A 171 11.82 -13.58 -7.95
C LEU A 171 12.39 -12.98 -9.24
N LYS A 172 11.95 -11.77 -9.61
CA LYS A 172 12.48 -11.02 -10.76
C LYS A 172 14.00 -10.80 -10.62
N GLU A 173 14.46 -10.35 -9.46
CA GLU A 173 15.89 -10.16 -9.17
C GLU A 173 16.69 -11.49 -9.22
N ALA A 174 16.04 -12.62 -8.94
CA ALA A 174 16.62 -13.96 -9.07
C ALA A 174 16.49 -14.55 -10.50
N GLY A 175 16.05 -13.74 -11.47
CA GLY A 175 15.89 -14.14 -12.87
C GLY A 175 14.68 -15.04 -13.13
N VAL A 176 13.60 -14.85 -12.36
CA VAL A 176 12.32 -15.55 -12.56
C VAL A 176 11.23 -14.50 -12.74
N SER A 177 10.78 -14.30 -13.97
CA SER A 177 9.86 -13.22 -14.31
C SER A 177 8.44 -13.70 -14.63
N THR A 178 8.24 -15.00 -14.91
CA THR A 178 6.93 -15.54 -15.30
C THR A 178 6.63 -16.87 -14.62
N VAL A 179 5.35 -17.24 -14.63
CA VAL A 179 4.87 -18.56 -14.16
C VAL A 179 5.59 -19.69 -14.90
N VAL A 180 5.78 -19.57 -16.21
CA VAL A 180 6.47 -20.59 -17.03
C VAL A 180 7.94 -20.76 -16.61
N GLU A 181 8.63 -19.67 -16.32
CA GLU A 181 10.01 -19.72 -15.83
C GLU A 181 10.08 -20.34 -14.44
N LEU A 182 9.16 -19.97 -13.54
CA LEU A 182 9.05 -20.52 -12.20
C LEU A 182 8.81 -22.03 -12.24
N SER A 183 7.92 -22.51 -13.10
CA SER A 183 7.58 -23.94 -13.24
C SER A 183 8.75 -24.83 -13.59
N ARG A 184 9.80 -24.26 -14.21
CA ARG A 184 11.00 -24.96 -14.68
C ARG A 184 12.16 -24.93 -13.69
N ARG A 185 12.02 -24.20 -12.57
CA ARG A 185 13.11 -24.06 -11.59
C ARG A 185 13.23 -25.30 -10.70
N ASN A 186 14.48 -25.62 -10.35
CA ASN A 186 14.73 -26.54 -9.25
C ASN A 186 14.50 -25.78 -7.93
N PRO A 187 13.69 -26.31 -7.00
CA PRO A 187 13.32 -25.58 -5.80
C PRO A 187 14.49 -25.32 -4.85
N GLU A 188 15.44 -26.25 -4.73
CA GLU A 188 16.61 -26.10 -3.87
C GLU A 188 17.53 -24.98 -4.40
N ASN A 189 17.85 -25.02 -5.70
CA ASN A 189 18.69 -24.00 -6.34
C ASN A 189 18.02 -22.62 -6.31
N LEU A 190 16.69 -22.56 -6.51
CA LEU A 190 15.95 -21.31 -6.43
C LEU A 190 15.97 -20.75 -5.00
N TYR A 191 15.83 -21.60 -3.98
CA TYR A 191 15.94 -21.19 -2.59
C TYR A 191 17.28 -20.53 -2.29
N GLU A 192 18.38 -21.16 -2.66
CA GLU A 192 19.74 -20.61 -2.46
C GLU A 192 19.90 -19.27 -3.18
N THR A 193 19.43 -19.18 -4.41
CA THR A 193 19.47 -17.93 -5.20
C THR A 193 18.67 -16.82 -4.53
N LEU A 194 17.44 -17.09 -4.08
CA LEU A 194 16.59 -16.10 -3.43
C LEU A 194 17.16 -15.59 -2.10
N VAL A 195 17.76 -16.50 -1.31
CA VAL A 195 18.46 -16.14 -0.07
C VAL A 195 19.65 -15.23 -0.39
N GLY A 196 20.52 -15.59 -1.33
CA GLY A 196 21.67 -14.78 -1.71
C GLY A 196 21.31 -13.43 -2.30
N VAL A 197 20.26 -13.36 -3.13
CA VAL A 197 19.73 -12.10 -3.66
C VAL A 197 19.19 -11.23 -2.51
N ASN A 198 18.44 -11.82 -1.57
CA ASN A 198 17.87 -11.03 -0.47
C ASN A 198 18.93 -10.55 0.54
N GLU A 199 20.03 -11.29 0.73
CA GLU A 199 21.16 -10.81 1.57
C GLU A 199 21.76 -9.51 1.03
N THR A 200 21.83 -9.36 -0.29
CA THR A 200 22.42 -8.19 -0.96
C THR A 200 21.41 -7.08 -1.21
N LYS A 201 20.20 -7.42 -1.64
CA LYS A 201 19.17 -6.46 -2.09
C LYS A 201 18.14 -6.10 -1.01
N LYS A 202 17.97 -6.94 0.02
CA LYS A 202 17.02 -6.79 1.14
C LYS A 202 15.58 -6.46 0.69
N ARG A 203 15.11 -7.19 -0.33
CA ARG A 203 13.78 -6.99 -0.92
C ARG A 203 12.64 -7.43 0.00
N VAL A 204 12.88 -8.48 0.82
CA VAL A 204 11.90 -9.01 1.77
C VAL A 204 12.49 -9.08 3.17
N GLN A 205 11.65 -8.96 4.20
CA GLN A 205 12.10 -9.13 5.58
C GLN A 205 12.53 -10.57 5.88
N ARG A 206 11.85 -11.53 5.26
CA ARG A 206 12.15 -12.97 5.39
C ARG A 206 12.12 -13.62 4.02
N PRO A 207 13.22 -14.26 3.59
CA PRO A 207 13.19 -15.08 2.39
C PRO A 207 12.12 -16.16 2.50
N PRO A 208 11.54 -16.60 1.37
CA PRO A 208 10.56 -17.67 1.38
C PRO A 208 11.22 -18.97 1.83
N SER A 209 10.51 -19.80 2.57
CA SER A 209 10.99 -21.14 2.94
C SER A 209 11.03 -22.07 1.72
N LEU A 210 11.87 -23.10 1.77
CA LEU A 210 11.92 -24.11 0.71
C LEU A 210 10.53 -24.75 0.45
N GLY A 211 9.72 -24.93 1.49
CA GLY A 211 8.36 -25.46 1.36
C GLY A 211 7.43 -24.54 0.58
N GLN A 212 7.55 -23.21 0.78
CA GLN A 212 6.80 -22.22 0.01
C GLN A 212 7.22 -22.25 -1.47
N ILE A 213 8.50 -22.29 -1.74
CA ILE A 213 9.03 -22.36 -3.12
C ILE A 213 8.55 -23.62 -3.83
N LYS A 214 8.59 -24.79 -3.17
CA LYS A 214 8.03 -26.03 -3.73
C LYS A 214 6.56 -25.88 -4.08
N ASN A 215 5.78 -25.29 -3.18
CA ASN A 215 4.36 -25.04 -3.43
C ASN A 215 4.14 -24.09 -4.62
N TRP A 216 4.91 -22.99 -4.72
CA TRP A 216 4.82 -22.07 -5.85
C TRP A 216 5.14 -22.74 -7.19
N ILE A 217 6.19 -23.58 -7.23
CA ILE A 217 6.57 -24.32 -8.44
C ILE A 217 5.48 -25.31 -8.84
N GLU A 218 4.88 -26.03 -7.89
CA GLU A 218 3.78 -26.95 -8.18
C GLU A 218 2.54 -26.21 -8.72
N GLN A 219 2.18 -25.07 -8.13
CA GLN A 219 1.13 -24.22 -8.69
C GLN A 219 1.47 -23.75 -10.11
N ALA A 220 2.71 -23.28 -10.31
CA ALA A 220 3.17 -22.81 -11.61
C ALA A 220 3.09 -23.88 -12.72
N LYS A 221 3.28 -25.14 -12.39
CA LYS A 221 3.14 -26.26 -13.34
C LYS A 221 1.70 -26.51 -13.81
N THR A 222 0.71 -26.05 -13.03
CA THR A 222 -0.73 -26.23 -13.34
C THR A 222 -1.32 -25.04 -14.11
N LEU A 223 -0.60 -23.92 -14.21
CA LEU A 223 -1.08 -22.71 -14.82
C LEU A 223 -0.66 -22.61 -16.30
N ASP A 224 -1.61 -22.20 -17.14
CA ASP A 224 -1.35 -21.95 -18.55
C ASP A 224 -0.44 -20.75 -18.77
N ARG A 225 0.34 -20.80 -19.86
CA ARG A 225 1.12 -19.66 -20.32
C ARG A 225 0.20 -18.50 -20.73
N LYS A 226 0.45 -17.31 -20.16
CA LYS A 226 -0.30 -16.08 -20.46
C LYS A 226 0.54 -15.00 -21.14
N VAL A 227 1.87 -15.07 -21.04
CA VAL A 227 2.78 -14.05 -21.58
C VAL A 227 3.52 -14.58 -22.80
N ASP A 228 3.40 -13.85 -23.91
CA ASP A 228 4.13 -14.07 -25.16
C ASP A 228 5.21 -13.00 -25.36
N TYR A 229 6.36 -13.41 -25.94
CA TYR A 229 7.51 -12.53 -26.19
C TYR A 229 7.71 -12.23 -27.67
#